data_70856dc640ac6d7a1bab5c79d277cfb5
#
_entry.id   70856dc640ac6d7a1bab5c79d277cfb5
#
_cell.length_a   1.000
_cell.length_b   1.000
_cell.length_c   1.000
_cell.angle_alpha   90.00
_cell.angle_beta   90.00
_cell.angle_gamma   90.00
#
_symmetry.space_group_name_H-M   'P 1'
#
loop_
_entity.id
_entity.type
_entity.pdbx_description
1 polymer ?
#
loop_
_entity_poly.entity_id
_entity_poly.type
_entity_poly.pdbx_seq_one_letter_code
_entity_poly.pdbx_strand_id
1 'polypeptide(L)'
;MWILHAMNNERMDAMQKLDYKRFYAEAIAQGKVRYPGFSFHDDAKAFLRILHDWDQWGMCQVQMNILDDENQATLEGIREAGRRGVGVVVMEPLRGGLLANPPVDVKAVYDAYAVQRSPVEWGFRYLYAMPEVITILSGMSTWEQVTDNLRIFDMAKRPTLTDEELALYQKVKATYLARTKTRCTGCKYCQPCPMGVQIPRIFQGYDAAMLRADSSFKAGYAQIQADHADASQCIHCRKCERACPQHLPITRFLQEIHTASTAE
;
A
#
# COMPACT_ATOMS: atom_id res chain seq x y z
N MET A 1 -20.92 -10.32 -8.34
CA MET A 1 -19.75 -9.53 -8.70
C MET A 1 -18.65 -10.46 -9.17
N TRP A 2 -17.94 -10.16 -10.24
CA TRP A 2 -16.82 -10.94 -10.74
C TRP A 2 -15.69 -9.97 -11.12
N ILE A 3 -14.43 -10.29 -10.75
CA ILE A 3 -13.29 -9.37 -10.93
C ILE A 3 -12.16 -10.02 -11.74
N LEU A 4 -11.52 -9.25 -12.61
CA LEU A 4 -10.18 -9.56 -13.12
C LEU A 4 -9.17 -9.34 -12.00
N HIS A 5 -8.44 -10.41 -11.64
CA HIS A 5 -7.58 -10.38 -10.46
C HIS A 5 -6.19 -9.81 -10.75
N ALA A 6 -5.72 -8.94 -9.83
CA ALA A 6 -4.36 -8.37 -9.81
C ALA A 6 -3.96 -7.69 -11.13
N MET A 7 -4.83 -6.84 -11.66
CA MET A 7 -4.58 -6.14 -12.91
C MET A 7 -3.40 -5.18 -12.81
N ASN A 8 -2.65 -5.12 -13.89
CA ASN A 8 -1.52 -4.25 -14.14
C ASN A 8 -1.42 -4.00 -15.66
N ASN A 9 -0.44 -3.24 -16.13
CA ASN A 9 -0.28 -2.96 -17.57
C ASN A 9 -0.15 -4.22 -18.42
N GLU A 10 0.70 -5.17 -18.01
CA GLU A 10 0.94 -6.42 -18.77
C GLU A 10 -0.32 -7.29 -18.85
N ARG A 11 -1.01 -7.48 -17.72
CA ARG A 11 -2.25 -8.24 -17.67
C ARG A 11 -3.37 -7.56 -18.45
N MET A 12 -3.40 -6.23 -18.49
CA MET A 12 -4.35 -5.50 -19.30
C MET A 12 -4.17 -5.80 -20.78
N ASP A 13 -2.93 -5.78 -21.28
CA ASP A 13 -2.63 -6.16 -22.67
C ASP A 13 -3.07 -7.59 -22.99
N ALA A 14 -2.88 -8.52 -22.05
CA ALA A 14 -3.31 -9.90 -22.20
C ALA A 14 -4.86 -10.02 -22.23
N MET A 15 -5.55 -9.32 -21.34
CA MET A 15 -7.02 -9.34 -21.27
C MET A 15 -7.66 -8.72 -22.51
N GLN A 16 -7.08 -7.64 -23.06
CA GLN A 16 -7.53 -7.05 -24.31
C GLN A 16 -7.42 -8.05 -25.49
N LYS A 17 -6.32 -8.82 -25.58
CA LYS A 17 -6.15 -9.87 -26.60
C LYS A 17 -7.19 -11.01 -26.48
N LEU A 18 -7.65 -11.27 -25.25
CA LEU A 18 -8.69 -12.27 -24.96
C LEU A 18 -10.12 -11.74 -25.11
N ASP A 19 -10.28 -10.48 -25.51
CA ASP A 19 -11.57 -9.81 -25.67
C ASP A 19 -12.45 -9.91 -24.41
N TYR A 20 -11.88 -9.52 -23.26
CA TYR A 20 -12.54 -9.61 -21.96
C TYR A 20 -13.88 -8.85 -21.90
N LYS A 21 -14.04 -7.80 -22.71
CA LYS A 21 -15.28 -7.01 -22.77
C LYS A 21 -16.43 -7.86 -23.31
N ARG A 22 -16.18 -8.63 -24.38
CA ARG A 22 -17.18 -9.57 -24.93
C ARG A 22 -17.53 -10.65 -23.90
N PHE A 23 -16.51 -11.23 -23.24
CA PHE A 23 -16.75 -12.21 -22.18
C PHE A 23 -17.70 -11.66 -21.11
N TYR A 24 -17.45 -10.44 -20.61
CA TYR A 24 -18.31 -9.83 -19.61
C TYR A 24 -19.69 -9.49 -20.14
N ALA A 25 -19.81 -8.97 -21.37
CA ALA A 25 -21.10 -8.68 -21.99
C ALA A 25 -21.99 -9.95 -22.09
N GLU A 26 -21.41 -11.07 -22.53
CA GLU A 26 -22.09 -12.38 -22.57
C GLU A 26 -22.48 -12.87 -21.17
N ALA A 27 -21.57 -12.74 -20.17
CA ALA A 27 -21.86 -13.17 -18.81
C ALA A 27 -22.95 -12.32 -18.13
N ILE A 28 -23.01 -11.03 -18.42
CA ILE A 28 -24.08 -10.13 -17.98
C ILE A 28 -25.38 -10.48 -18.61
N ALA A 29 -25.42 -10.69 -19.94
CA ALA A 29 -26.63 -11.08 -20.68
C ALA A 29 -27.20 -12.41 -20.18
N GLN A 30 -26.36 -13.34 -19.75
CA GLN A 30 -26.73 -14.61 -19.14
C GLN A 30 -27.12 -14.52 -17.66
N GLY A 31 -27.09 -13.34 -17.05
CA GLY A 31 -27.37 -13.12 -15.61
C GLY A 31 -26.29 -13.68 -14.64
N LYS A 32 -25.17 -14.16 -15.17
CA LYS A 32 -24.07 -14.72 -14.34
C LYS A 32 -23.25 -13.66 -13.62
N VAL A 33 -23.12 -12.49 -14.18
CA VAL A 33 -22.40 -11.34 -13.61
C VAL A 33 -23.33 -10.14 -13.62
N ARG A 34 -23.45 -9.46 -12.47
CA ARG A 34 -24.21 -8.20 -12.39
C ARG A 34 -23.27 -7.00 -12.47
N TYR A 35 -22.14 -7.07 -11.78
CA TYR A 35 -21.15 -6.01 -11.69
C TYR A 35 -19.77 -6.56 -12.03
N PRO A 36 -19.23 -6.27 -13.21
CA PRO A 36 -17.85 -6.58 -13.55
C PRO A 36 -16.89 -5.66 -12.77
N GLY A 37 -15.70 -6.15 -12.46
CA GLY A 37 -14.73 -5.36 -11.74
C GLY A 37 -13.31 -5.86 -11.95
N PHE A 38 -12.37 -5.19 -11.28
CA PHE A 38 -10.97 -5.61 -11.26
C PHE A 38 -10.31 -5.30 -9.91
N SER A 39 -9.32 -6.10 -9.54
CA SER A 39 -8.36 -5.74 -8.49
C SER A 39 -7.06 -5.26 -9.13
N PHE A 40 -6.34 -4.37 -8.43
CA PHE A 40 -5.27 -3.59 -9.04
C PHE A 40 -4.00 -3.60 -8.19
N HIS A 41 -2.83 -3.75 -8.86
CA HIS A 41 -1.50 -3.71 -8.26
C HIS A 41 -0.47 -3.20 -9.27
N ASP A 42 -0.46 -1.89 -9.53
CA ASP A 42 0.52 -1.22 -10.39
C ASP A 42 0.55 0.28 -10.05
N ASP A 43 1.09 1.13 -10.89
CA ASP A 43 1.14 2.57 -10.68
C ASP A 43 -0.18 3.29 -11.08
N ALA A 44 -0.30 4.56 -10.69
CA ALA A 44 -1.48 5.38 -10.94
C ALA A 44 -1.82 5.50 -12.44
N LYS A 45 -0.82 5.54 -13.32
CA LYS A 45 -1.04 5.62 -14.77
C LYS A 45 -1.66 4.35 -15.32
N ALA A 46 -1.19 3.19 -14.87
CA ALA A 46 -1.79 1.90 -15.20
C ALA A 46 -3.22 1.79 -14.67
N PHE A 47 -3.48 2.30 -13.45
CA PHE A 47 -4.83 2.33 -12.90
C PHE A 47 -5.81 3.11 -13.78
N LEU A 48 -5.45 4.34 -14.13
CA LEU A 48 -6.29 5.18 -15.00
C LEU A 48 -6.48 4.57 -16.37
N ARG A 49 -5.44 3.95 -16.97
CA ARG A 49 -5.54 3.22 -18.22
C ARG A 49 -6.61 2.13 -18.16
N ILE A 50 -6.59 1.29 -17.12
CA ILE A 50 -7.55 0.19 -16.94
C ILE A 50 -8.96 0.73 -16.69
N LEU A 51 -9.06 1.73 -15.81
CA LEU A 51 -10.33 2.36 -15.47
C LEU A 51 -11.02 2.99 -16.70
N HIS A 52 -10.24 3.64 -17.57
CA HIS A 52 -10.75 4.30 -18.77
C HIS A 52 -10.96 3.37 -19.95
N ASP A 53 -10.42 2.15 -19.92
CA ASP A 53 -10.57 1.21 -21.04
C ASP A 53 -12.02 0.74 -21.24
N TRP A 54 -12.83 0.74 -20.17
CA TRP A 54 -14.21 0.24 -20.27
C TRP A 54 -15.16 1.00 -19.34
N ASP A 55 -16.32 1.42 -19.89
CA ASP A 55 -17.30 2.23 -19.17
C ASP A 55 -18.29 1.40 -18.32
N GLN A 56 -18.24 0.06 -18.41
CA GLN A 56 -19.13 -0.82 -17.66
C GLN A 56 -18.52 -1.42 -16.39
N TRP A 57 -17.36 -0.90 -15.96
CA TRP A 57 -16.83 -1.28 -14.66
C TRP A 57 -17.81 -0.90 -13.55
N GLY A 58 -18.22 -1.87 -12.73
CA GLY A 58 -19.07 -1.64 -11.56
C GLY A 58 -18.26 -1.43 -10.28
N MET A 59 -17.03 -1.95 -10.22
CA MET A 59 -16.16 -1.77 -9.07
C MET A 59 -14.68 -1.95 -9.42
N CYS A 60 -13.82 -1.33 -8.62
CA CYS A 60 -12.39 -1.63 -8.56
C CYS A 60 -11.98 -1.93 -7.11
N GLN A 61 -11.02 -2.84 -6.94
CA GLN A 61 -10.44 -3.16 -5.64
C GLN A 61 -8.99 -2.68 -5.62
N VAL A 62 -8.67 -1.80 -4.68
CA VAL A 62 -7.39 -1.11 -4.61
C VAL A 62 -6.82 -1.13 -3.19
N GLN A 63 -5.50 -1.08 -3.08
CA GLN A 63 -4.83 -0.83 -1.81
C GLN A 63 -4.98 0.65 -1.44
N MET A 64 -5.42 0.92 -0.20
CA MET A 64 -5.49 2.27 0.33
C MET A 64 -5.47 2.24 1.86
N ASN A 65 -4.68 3.11 2.46
CA ASN A 65 -4.63 3.37 3.90
C ASN A 65 -3.97 4.73 4.15
N ILE A 66 -3.83 5.13 5.40
CA ILE A 66 -3.26 6.43 5.81
C ILE A 66 -1.85 6.68 5.26
N LEU A 67 -1.05 5.63 5.06
CA LEU A 67 0.33 5.75 4.58
C LEU A 67 0.47 5.65 3.05
N ASP A 68 -0.48 4.99 2.40
CA ASP A 68 -0.38 4.59 0.98
C ASP A 68 -1.35 5.38 0.08
N ASP A 69 -1.75 6.59 0.46
CA ASP A 69 -2.69 7.45 -0.29
C ASP A 69 -2.09 8.05 -1.58
N GLU A 70 -0.77 7.99 -1.73
CA GLU A 70 -0.03 8.36 -2.95
C GLU A 70 0.56 7.14 -3.68
N ASN A 71 0.19 5.93 -3.26
CA ASN A 71 0.71 4.67 -3.83
C ASN A 71 -0.35 3.97 -4.69
N GLN A 72 0.08 3.21 -5.69
CA GLN A 72 -0.77 2.45 -6.63
C GLN A 72 -1.86 3.32 -7.27
N ALA A 73 -3.14 3.08 -6.95
CA ALA A 73 -4.28 3.83 -7.53
C ALA A 73 -4.31 5.30 -7.11
N THR A 74 -3.74 5.65 -5.96
CA THR A 74 -3.73 6.97 -5.33
C THR A 74 -5.13 7.52 -4.97
N LEU A 75 -5.18 8.59 -4.17
CA LEU A 75 -6.45 9.29 -3.89
C LEU A 75 -7.10 9.85 -5.15
N GLU A 76 -6.29 10.33 -6.10
CA GLU A 76 -6.80 10.87 -7.37
C GLU A 76 -7.50 9.79 -8.20
N GLY A 77 -6.89 8.62 -8.31
CA GLY A 77 -7.50 7.48 -9.02
C GLY A 77 -8.81 7.02 -8.36
N ILE A 78 -8.87 6.99 -7.01
CA ILE A 78 -10.11 6.68 -6.28
C ILE A 78 -11.22 7.70 -6.62
N ARG A 79 -10.91 8.99 -6.62
CA ARG A 79 -11.86 10.04 -7.00
C ARG A 79 -12.31 9.92 -8.45
N GLU A 80 -11.38 9.57 -9.35
CA GLU A 80 -11.72 9.33 -10.75
C GLU A 80 -12.67 8.12 -10.91
N ALA A 81 -12.43 7.03 -10.17
CA ALA A 81 -13.35 5.90 -10.14
C ALA A 81 -14.75 6.33 -9.71
N GLY A 82 -14.86 7.13 -8.65
CA GLY A 82 -16.13 7.69 -8.18
C GLY A 82 -16.83 8.57 -9.21
N ARG A 83 -16.09 9.47 -9.90
CA ARG A 83 -16.67 10.31 -10.98
C ARG A 83 -17.27 9.48 -12.12
N ARG A 84 -16.73 8.29 -12.35
CA ARG A 84 -17.22 7.34 -13.35
C ARG A 84 -18.32 6.39 -12.83
N GLY A 85 -18.73 6.54 -11.57
CA GLY A 85 -19.73 5.65 -10.94
C GLY A 85 -19.17 4.26 -10.59
N VAL A 86 -17.86 4.08 -10.59
CA VAL A 86 -17.19 2.83 -10.23
C VAL A 86 -16.96 2.79 -8.72
N GLY A 87 -17.59 1.82 -8.03
CA GLY A 87 -17.46 1.66 -6.60
C GLY A 87 -16.04 1.17 -6.21
N VAL A 88 -15.48 1.76 -5.16
CA VAL A 88 -14.14 1.40 -4.68
C VAL A 88 -14.24 0.42 -3.50
N VAL A 89 -13.58 -0.72 -3.64
CA VAL A 89 -13.35 -1.69 -2.56
C VAL A 89 -11.90 -1.54 -2.09
N VAL A 90 -11.70 -1.28 -0.81
CA VAL A 90 -10.36 -1.08 -0.24
C VAL A 90 -9.81 -2.37 0.32
N MET A 91 -8.60 -2.74 -0.09
CA MET A 91 -7.78 -3.77 0.54
C MET A 91 -6.59 -3.13 1.28
N GLU A 92 -5.96 -3.86 2.18
CA GLU A 92 -4.85 -3.39 3.02
C GLU A 92 -5.18 -2.13 3.86
N PRO A 93 -6.39 -2.01 4.43
CA PRO A 93 -6.81 -0.81 5.16
C PRO A 93 -5.91 -0.50 6.36
N LEU A 94 -5.34 -1.55 6.97
CA LEU A 94 -4.44 -1.47 8.13
C LEU A 94 -3.02 -1.96 7.80
N ARG A 95 -2.67 -2.06 6.51
CA ARG A 95 -1.33 -2.42 6.02
C ARG A 95 -0.77 -3.66 6.70
N GLY A 96 -1.48 -4.79 6.58
CA GLY A 96 -1.10 -6.06 7.22
C GLY A 96 -1.05 -5.99 8.75
N GLY A 97 -1.82 -5.10 9.38
CA GLY A 97 -1.86 -4.91 10.84
C GLY A 97 -0.85 -3.87 11.38
N LEU A 98 0.02 -3.32 10.55
CA LEU A 98 0.96 -2.26 10.95
C LEU A 98 0.24 -1.08 11.63
N LEU A 99 -0.84 -0.61 11.03
CA LEU A 99 -1.59 0.55 11.53
C LEU A 99 -2.45 0.24 12.76
N ALA A 100 -2.71 -1.05 13.03
CA ALA A 100 -3.45 -1.46 14.23
C ALA A 100 -2.58 -1.39 15.50
N ASN A 101 -1.27 -1.61 15.35
CA ASN A 101 -0.30 -1.64 16.45
C ASN A 101 0.80 -0.61 16.19
N PRO A 102 0.51 0.70 16.28
CA PRO A 102 1.47 1.74 15.98
C PRO A 102 2.61 1.76 16.99
N PRO A 103 3.83 2.16 16.59
CA PRO A 103 4.92 2.48 17.50
C PRO A 103 4.52 3.55 18.53
N VAL A 104 5.23 3.57 19.67
CA VAL A 104 4.91 4.44 20.83
C VAL A 104 4.80 5.92 20.44
N ASP A 105 5.72 6.42 19.61
CA ASP A 105 5.72 7.81 19.14
C ASP A 105 4.51 8.13 18.23
N VAL A 106 4.12 7.19 17.38
CA VAL A 106 2.91 7.34 16.56
C VAL A 106 1.65 7.24 17.43
N LYS A 107 1.64 6.28 18.38
CA LYS A 107 0.53 6.17 19.33
C LYS A 107 0.33 7.46 20.12
N ALA A 108 1.42 8.09 20.58
CA ALA A 108 1.36 9.36 21.30
C ALA A 108 0.71 10.49 20.48
N VAL A 109 0.79 10.46 19.13
CA VAL A 109 0.09 11.43 18.28
C VAL A 109 -1.43 11.25 18.37
N TYR A 110 -1.91 9.99 18.37
CA TYR A 110 -3.33 9.70 18.54
C TYR A 110 -3.81 10.05 19.96
N ASP A 111 -3.04 9.66 20.98
CA ASP A 111 -3.38 9.87 22.40
C ASP A 111 -3.46 11.37 22.76
N ALA A 112 -2.74 12.23 22.05
CA ALA A 112 -2.79 13.68 22.24
C ALA A 112 -4.05 14.35 21.65
N TYR A 113 -4.84 13.63 20.85
CA TYR A 113 -6.07 14.18 20.28
C TYR A 113 -7.23 14.08 21.27
N ALA A 114 -8.10 15.10 21.29
CA ALA A 114 -9.17 15.20 22.29
C ALA A 114 -10.17 14.04 22.22
N VAL A 115 -10.45 13.51 21.04
CA VAL A 115 -11.35 12.38 20.85
C VAL A 115 -10.54 11.08 20.80
N GLN A 116 -10.73 10.23 21.81
CA GLN A 116 -10.02 8.97 21.92
C GLN A 116 -10.67 7.88 21.07
N ARG A 117 -9.90 7.31 20.14
CA ARG A 117 -10.29 6.15 19.32
C ARG A 117 -9.10 5.20 19.19
N SER A 118 -9.39 3.92 18.94
CA SER A 118 -8.32 2.98 18.63
C SER A 118 -7.64 3.33 17.29
N PRO A 119 -6.36 2.98 17.09
CA PRO A 119 -5.70 3.14 15.79
C PRO A 119 -6.46 2.45 14.64
N VAL A 120 -7.10 1.33 14.92
CA VAL A 120 -7.97 0.59 13.97
C VAL A 120 -9.17 1.44 13.58
N GLU A 121 -9.87 2.05 14.55
CA GLU A 121 -11.01 2.93 14.30
C GLU A 121 -10.58 4.16 13.49
N TRP A 122 -9.45 4.78 13.82
CA TRP A 122 -8.90 5.89 13.03
C TRP A 122 -8.65 5.47 11.58
N GLY A 123 -8.01 4.31 11.34
CA GLY A 123 -7.75 3.81 10.01
C GLY A 123 -9.01 3.56 9.18
N PHE A 124 -10.02 2.93 9.77
CA PHE A 124 -11.30 2.69 9.10
C PHE A 124 -12.09 3.97 8.84
N ARG A 125 -12.11 4.92 9.79
CA ARG A 125 -12.80 6.21 9.60
C ARG A 125 -12.20 7.01 8.46
N TYR A 126 -10.87 7.02 8.33
CA TYR A 126 -10.16 7.66 7.21
C TYR A 126 -10.68 7.19 5.86
N LEU A 127 -10.79 5.87 5.70
CA LEU A 127 -11.24 5.25 4.46
C LEU A 127 -12.75 5.38 4.26
N TYR A 128 -13.54 5.15 5.31
CA TYR A 128 -15.00 5.17 5.22
C TYR A 128 -15.56 6.57 5.04
N ALA A 129 -14.81 7.61 5.34
CA ALA A 129 -15.18 8.99 5.04
C ALA A 129 -15.18 9.31 3.54
N MET A 130 -14.47 8.53 2.71
CA MET A 130 -14.42 8.70 1.26
C MET A 130 -15.73 8.21 0.62
N PRO A 131 -16.52 9.05 -0.06
CA PRO A 131 -17.82 8.65 -0.62
C PRO A 131 -17.70 7.57 -1.71
N GLU A 132 -16.57 7.47 -2.38
CA GLU A 132 -16.26 6.48 -3.42
C GLU A 132 -16.09 5.07 -2.86
N VAL A 133 -15.69 4.96 -1.59
CA VAL A 133 -15.43 3.67 -0.93
C VAL A 133 -16.74 3.01 -0.54
N ILE A 134 -17.08 1.92 -1.21
CA ILE A 134 -18.31 1.14 -0.95
C ILE A 134 -18.10 0.00 0.05
N THR A 135 -16.86 -0.49 0.16
CA THR A 135 -16.51 -1.62 1.06
C THR A 135 -15.05 -1.52 1.47
N ILE A 136 -14.77 -1.87 2.71
CA ILE A 136 -13.41 -2.00 3.24
C ILE A 136 -13.23 -3.46 3.66
N LEU A 137 -12.21 -4.13 3.08
CA LEU A 137 -11.90 -5.51 3.40
C LEU A 137 -11.12 -5.57 4.71
N SER A 138 -11.45 -6.53 5.56
CA SER A 138 -10.72 -6.77 6.80
C SER A 138 -10.20 -8.20 6.87
N GLY A 139 -8.92 -8.35 7.25
CA GLY A 139 -8.28 -9.63 7.53
C GLY A 139 -8.53 -10.13 8.97
N MET A 140 -9.64 -9.77 9.60
CA MET A 140 -10.00 -10.19 10.96
C MET A 140 -10.03 -11.71 11.08
N SER A 141 -9.34 -12.24 12.08
CA SER A 141 -9.17 -13.68 12.31
C SER A 141 -9.50 -14.10 13.75
N THR A 142 -9.86 -13.15 14.63
CA THR A 142 -10.28 -13.41 16.00
C THR A 142 -11.66 -12.78 16.27
N TRP A 143 -12.35 -13.30 17.29
CA TRP A 143 -13.66 -12.77 17.71
C TRP A 143 -13.57 -11.32 18.17
N GLU A 144 -12.49 -10.93 18.83
CA GLU A 144 -12.25 -9.57 19.30
C GLU A 144 -12.18 -8.60 18.11
N GLN A 145 -11.45 -8.97 17.05
CA GLN A 145 -11.36 -8.17 15.83
C GLN A 145 -12.70 -8.05 15.10
N VAL A 146 -13.47 -9.14 15.04
CA VAL A 146 -14.82 -9.12 14.44
C VAL A 146 -15.72 -8.18 15.23
N THR A 147 -15.76 -8.33 16.57
CA THR A 147 -16.61 -7.54 17.45
C THR A 147 -16.25 -6.05 17.40
N ASP A 148 -14.95 -5.72 17.43
CA ASP A 148 -14.50 -4.32 17.33
C ASP A 148 -14.82 -3.71 15.96
N ASN A 149 -14.63 -4.46 14.88
CA ASN A 149 -14.99 -4.00 13.54
C ASN A 149 -16.50 -3.75 13.41
N LEU A 150 -17.35 -4.65 13.94
CA LEU A 150 -18.79 -4.44 13.96
C LEU A 150 -19.16 -3.18 14.75
N ARG A 151 -18.56 -2.98 15.93
CA ARG A 151 -18.74 -1.76 16.73
C ARG A 151 -18.34 -0.50 15.95
N ILE A 152 -17.19 -0.53 15.25
CA ILE A 152 -16.68 0.61 14.49
C ILE A 152 -17.62 0.97 13.34
N PHE A 153 -18.17 -0.02 12.64
CA PHE A 153 -19.06 0.18 11.51
C PHE A 153 -20.54 0.24 11.88
N ASP A 154 -20.91 0.04 13.16
CA ASP A 154 -22.26 0.25 13.68
C ASP A 154 -22.55 1.76 13.86
N MET A 155 -22.45 2.49 12.76
CA MET A 155 -22.72 3.92 12.73
C MET A 155 -23.82 4.20 11.72
N ALA A 156 -24.80 5.00 12.12
CA ALA A 156 -25.97 5.31 11.31
C ALA A 156 -25.63 6.07 10.03
N LYS A 157 -24.49 6.74 9.99
CA LYS A 157 -24.05 7.58 8.85
C LYS A 157 -22.55 7.45 8.64
N ARG A 158 -22.15 7.58 7.38
CA ARG A 158 -20.75 7.73 6.98
C ARG A 158 -20.12 8.91 7.75
N PRO A 159 -18.91 8.73 8.33
CA PRO A 159 -18.25 9.82 9.04
C PRO A 159 -17.85 10.95 8.07
N THR A 160 -17.94 12.19 8.56
CA THR A 160 -17.29 13.35 7.94
C THR A 160 -16.06 13.68 8.78
N LEU A 161 -14.91 13.82 8.15
CA LEU A 161 -13.68 14.22 8.83
C LEU A 161 -13.64 15.73 8.99
N THR A 162 -13.27 16.19 10.18
CA THR A 162 -13.01 17.62 10.41
C THR A 162 -11.59 17.99 9.93
N ASP A 163 -11.30 19.29 9.81
CA ASP A 163 -9.97 19.75 9.44
C ASP A 163 -8.92 19.35 10.48
N GLU A 164 -9.30 19.28 11.77
CA GLU A 164 -8.43 18.82 12.85
C GLU A 164 -8.15 17.33 12.73
N GLU A 165 -9.15 16.51 12.37
CA GLU A 165 -8.96 15.09 12.10
C GLU A 165 -8.07 14.87 10.87
N LEU A 166 -8.24 15.65 9.81
CA LEU A 166 -7.36 15.62 8.64
C LEU A 166 -5.92 16.00 9.02
N ALA A 167 -5.73 17.03 9.82
CA ALA A 167 -4.41 17.41 10.33
C ALA A 167 -3.78 16.31 11.21
N LEU A 168 -4.59 15.62 12.03
CA LEU A 168 -4.15 14.47 12.81
C LEU A 168 -3.60 13.35 11.89
N TYR A 169 -4.32 12.98 10.84
CA TYR A 169 -3.86 11.98 9.89
C TYR A 169 -2.55 12.37 9.20
N GLN A 170 -2.39 13.64 8.81
CA GLN A 170 -1.13 14.12 8.24
C GLN A 170 0.03 14.02 9.25
N LYS A 171 -0.21 14.36 10.51
CA LYS A 171 0.79 14.24 11.57
C LYS A 171 1.17 12.77 11.82
N VAL A 172 0.19 11.87 11.87
CA VAL A 172 0.41 10.41 11.99
C VAL A 172 1.25 9.90 10.81
N LYS A 173 0.86 10.23 9.57
CA LYS A 173 1.61 9.87 8.35
C LYS A 173 3.05 10.38 8.43
N ALA A 174 3.25 11.65 8.76
CA ALA A 174 4.58 12.26 8.88
C ALA A 174 5.44 11.55 9.94
N THR A 175 4.86 11.20 11.11
CA THR A 175 5.56 10.49 12.19
C THR A 175 6.00 9.09 11.73
N TYR A 176 5.13 8.33 11.06
CA TYR A 176 5.52 7.05 10.46
C TYR A 176 6.64 7.21 9.42
N LEU A 177 6.50 8.16 8.50
CA LEU A 177 7.47 8.35 7.42
C LEU A 177 8.84 8.86 7.94
N ALA A 178 8.87 9.58 9.06
CA ALA A 178 10.11 9.99 9.71
C ALA A 178 10.94 8.81 10.22
N ARG A 179 10.32 7.65 10.44
CA ARG A 179 11.00 6.42 10.85
C ARG A 179 11.70 5.71 9.68
N THR A 180 11.24 5.93 8.45
CA THR A 180 11.84 5.32 7.26
C THR A 180 13.12 6.03 6.85
N LYS A 181 14.14 5.26 6.48
CA LYS A 181 15.44 5.80 6.07
C LYS A 181 15.52 6.02 4.58
N THR A 182 15.09 5.03 3.81
CA THR A 182 15.37 5.03 2.36
C THR A 182 14.19 5.49 1.53
N ARG A 183 12.96 5.24 1.96
CA ARG A 183 11.72 5.45 1.19
C ARG A 183 11.77 4.82 -0.20
N CYS A 184 12.47 3.70 -0.33
CA CYS A 184 12.64 2.99 -1.58
C CYS A 184 11.29 2.44 -2.09
N THR A 185 10.91 2.80 -3.31
CA THR A 185 9.65 2.35 -3.93
C THR A 185 9.71 0.94 -4.51
N GLY A 186 10.89 0.29 -4.52
CA GLY A 186 11.05 -1.07 -5.05
C GLY A 186 10.99 -1.17 -6.56
N CYS A 187 11.13 -0.08 -7.31
CA CYS A 187 11.01 -0.02 -8.78
C CYS A 187 12.05 -0.85 -9.54
N LYS A 188 13.13 -1.30 -8.86
CA LYS A 188 14.20 -2.17 -9.38
C LYS A 188 15.09 -1.58 -10.49
N TYR A 189 15.00 -0.28 -10.82
CA TYR A 189 15.91 0.33 -11.80
C TYR A 189 17.40 0.24 -11.41
N CYS A 190 17.70 0.08 -10.12
CA CYS A 190 19.05 -0.19 -9.61
C CYS A 190 19.54 -1.63 -9.84
N GLN A 191 18.71 -2.49 -10.43
CA GLN A 191 19.04 -3.88 -10.72
C GLN A 191 19.24 -4.08 -12.24
N PRO A 192 20.10 -5.05 -12.66
CA PRO A 192 20.97 -5.86 -11.79
C PRO A 192 22.17 -5.07 -11.24
N CYS A 193 22.48 -5.29 -9.95
CA CYS A 193 23.72 -4.78 -9.37
C CYS A 193 24.90 -5.64 -9.88
N PRO A 194 26.02 -5.05 -10.36
CA PRO A 194 27.16 -5.84 -10.85
C PRO A 194 27.79 -6.75 -9.79
N MET A 195 27.59 -6.42 -8.50
CA MET A 195 28.05 -7.21 -7.36
C MET A 195 26.94 -8.05 -6.70
N GLY A 196 25.79 -8.19 -7.35
CA GLY A 196 24.69 -9.01 -6.83
C GLY A 196 23.93 -8.43 -5.65
N VAL A 197 24.23 -7.20 -5.18
CA VAL A 197 23.56 -6.62 -4.02
C VAL A 197 22.06 -6.47 -4.26
N GLN A 198 21.26 -7.06 -3.37
CA GLN A 198 19.79 -7.02 -3.43
C GLN A 198 19.22 -5.71 -2.85
N ILE A 199 19.59 -4.57 -3.48
CA ILE A 199 19.32 -3.21 -2.99
C ILE A 199 17.84 -3.01 -2.60
N PRO A 200 16.83 -3.32 -3.45
CA PRO A 200 15.43 -3.12 -3.08
C PRO A 200 15.00 -3.98 -1.90
N ARG A 201 15.46 -5.24 -1.82
CA ARG A 201 15.14 -6.15 -0.71
C ARG A 201 15.68 -5.63 0.62
N ILE A 202 16.92 -5.12 0.62
CA ILE A 202 17.56 -4.52 1.80
C ILE A 202 16.79 -3.26 2.25
N PHE A 203 16.51 -2.34 1.33
CA PHE A 203 15.89 -1.06 1.66
C PHE A 203 14.45 -1.22 2.13
N GLN A 204 13.65 -1.98 1.41
CA GLN A 204 12.26 -2.23 1.80
C GLN A 204 12.14 -3.01 3.10
N GLY A 205 13.01 -4.02 3.30
CA GLY A 205 13.04 -4.78 4.55
C GLY A 205 13.43 -3.92 5.75
N TYR A 206 14.44 -3.06 5.60
CA TYR A 206 14.87 -2.12 6.64
C TYR A 206 13.76 -1.11 6.98
N ASP A 207 13.23 -0.42 5.99
CA ASP A 207 12.16 0.56 6.21
C ASP A 207 10.90 -0.08 6.81
N ALA A 208 10.56 -1.31 6.41
CA ALA A 208 9.43 -2.04 6.98
C ALA A 208 9.62 -2.35 8.48
N ALA A 209 10.82 -2.75 8.90
CA ALA A 209 11.12 -2.97 10.31
C ALA A 209 11.11 -1.65 11.10
N MET A 210 11.64 -0.58 10.53
CA MET A 210 11.61 0.75 11.15
C MET A 210 10.16 1.25 11.35
N LEU A 211 9.30 1.02 10.38
CA LEU A 211 7.87 1.35 10.49
C LEU A 211 7.18 0.58 11.62
N ARG A 212 7.54 -0.69 11.82
CA ARG A 212 7.00 -1.52 12.91
C ARG A 212 7.68 -1.30 14.25
N ALA A 213 8.84 -0.62 14.28
CA ALA A 213 9.72 -0.51 15.45
C ALA A 213 10.13 -1.89 16.01
N ASP A 214 10.44 -2.82 15.12
CA ASP A 214 10.84 -4.19 15.49
C ASP A 214 12.25 -4.54 14.95
N SER A 215 12.79 -5.67 15.43
CA SER A 215 14.09 -6.19 15.05
C SER A 215 14.04 -7.22 13.91
N SER A 216 12.90 -7.40 13.26
CA SER A 216 12.69 -8.44 12.25
C SER A 216 13.66 -8.35 11.07
N PHE A 217 14.17 -7.15 10.78
CA PHE A 217 15.14 -6.95 9.71
C PHE A 217 16.46 -7.67 9.95
N LYS A 218 16.96 -7.76 11.21
CA LYS A 218 18.24 -8.43 11.50
C LYS A 218 18.24 -9.87 11.01
N ALA A 219 17.18 -10.63 11.30
CA ALA A 219 17.06 -12.02 10.84
C ALA A 219 16.96 -12.12 9.30
N GLY A 220 16.17 -11.26 8.66
CA GLY A 220 16.06 -11.19 7.20
C GLY A 220 17.37 -10.78 6.54
N TYR A 221 18.13 -9.89 7.17
CA TYR A 221 19.42 -9.42 6.65
C TYR A 221 20.49 -10.51 6.75
N ALA A 222 20.50 -11.31 7.82
CA ALA A 222 21.39 -12.47 7.96
C ALA A 222 21.21 -13.47 6.79
N GLN A 223 19.96 -13.67 6.32
CA GLN A 223 19.73 -14.50 5.13
C GLN A 223 20.31 -13.86 3.86
N ILE A 224 20.17 -12.53 3.70
CA ILE A 224 20.76 -11.83 2.55
C ILE A 224 22.30 -11.92 2.58
N GLN A 225 22.92 -11.92 3.77
CA GLN A 225 24.35 -12.12 3.95
C GLN A 225 24.77 -13.55 3.57
N ALA A 226 24.01 -14.57 4.00
CA ALA A 226 24.26 -15.96 3.63
C ALA A 226 24.19 -16.19 2.10
N ASP A 227 23.33 -15.44 1.43
CA ASP A 227 23.18 -15.44 -0.03
C ASP A 227 24.29 -14.62 -0.76
N HIS A 228 25.26 -14.03 -0.03
CA HIS A 228 26.29 -13.12 -0.56
C HIS A 228 25.71 -11.96 -1.38
N ALA A 229 24.56 -11.44 -0.97
CA ALA A 229 23.80 -10.40 -1.69
C ALA A 229 23.54 -9.14 -0.84
N ASP A 230 24.23 -9.05 0.29
CA ASP A 230 24.12 -7.98 1.28
C ASP A 230 24.96 -6.74 0.91
N ALA A 231 24.85 -5.72 1.73
CA ALA A 231 25.49 -4.42 1.46
C ALA A 231 27.02 -4.45 1.56
N SER A 232 27.65 -5.46 2.21
CA SER A 232 29.11 -5.62 2.26
C SER A 232 29.74 -5.87 0.88
N GLN A 233 28.94 -6.41 -0.06
CA GLN A 233 29.39 -6.66 -1.43
C GLN A 233 29.48 -5.36 -2.27
N CYS A 234 29.06 -4.21 -1.72
CA CYS A 234 29.01 -2.96 -2.47
C CYS A 234 30.41 -2.36 -2.70
N ILE A 235 30.81 -2.24 -3.96
CA ILE A 235 32.09 -1.60 -4.39
C ILE A 235 31.96 -0.10 -4.66
N HIS A 236 30.90 0.55 -4.25
CA HIS A 236 30.63 1.98 -4.39
C HIS A 236 30.71 2.53 -5.83
N CYS A 237 30.42 1.72 -6.86
CA CYS A 237 30.46 2.14 -8.27
C CYS A 237 29.36 3.14 -8.67
N ARG A 238 28.33 3.37 -7.84
CA ARG A 238 27.21 4.32 -8.00
C ARG A 238 26.37 4.15 -9.27
N LYS A 239 26.45 3.01 -9.96
CA LYS A 239 25.55 2.74 -11.11
C LYS A 239 24.09 2.78 -10.70
N CYS A 240 23.77 2.23 -9.50
CA CYS A 240 22.44 2.22 -8.91
C CYS A 240 21.90 3.63 -8.61
N GLU A 241 22.74 4.55 -8.13
CA GLU A 241 22.35 5.95 -7.85
C GLU A 241 22.00 6.70 -9.13
N ARG A 242 22.79 6.51 -10.21
CA ARG A 242 22.50 7.12 -11.51
C ARG A 242 21.20 6.60 -12.14
N ALA A 243 20.84 5.35 -11.87
CA ALA A 243 19.62 4.73 -12.37
C ALA A 243 18.38 4.97 -11.49
N CYS A 244 18.57 5.50 -10.27
CA CYS A 244 17.49 5.67 -9.31
C CYS A 244 16.60 6.88 -9.65
N PRO A 245 15.32 6.71 -9.99
CA PRO A 245 14.43 7.83 -10.26
C PRO A 245 14.11 8.68 -9.01
N GLN A 246 14.36 8.13 -7.81
CA GLN A 246 14.21 8.83 -6.52
C GLN A 246 15.49 9.56 -6.10
N HIS A 247 16.57 9.47 -6.88
CA HIS A 247 17.88 10.07 -6.57
C HIS A 247 18.42 9.71 -5.18
N LEU A 248 18.15 8.49 -4.71
CA LEU A 248 18.58 8.02 -3.39
C LEU A 248 20.10 7.89 -3.33
N PRO A 249 20.75 8.29 -2.21
CA PRO A 249 22.17 8.05 -1.97
C PRO A 249 22.41 6.58 -1.55
N ILE A 250 22.24 5.68 -2.52
CA ILE A 250 22.12 4.24 -2.30
C ILE A 250 23.36 3.66 -1.62
N THR A 251 24.55 4.04 -2.06
CA THR A 251 25.81 3.50 -1.50
C THR A 251 25.99 3.88 -0.03
N ARG A 252 25.60 5.11 0.34
CA ARG A 252 25.61 5.58 1.74
C ARG A 252 24.58 4.81 2.57
N PHE A 253 23.35 4.69 2.09
CA PHE A 253 22.31 3.95 2.82
C PHE A 253 22.65 2.48 3.01
N LEU A 254 23.24 1.82 2.01
CA LEU A 254 23.73 0.45 2.14
C LEU A 254 24.74 0.32 3.26
N GLN A 255 25.74 1.21 3.32
CA GLN A 255 26.75 1.19 4.37
C GLN A 255 26.16 1.42 5.77
N GLU A 256 25.28 2.42 5.92
CA GLU A 256 24.64 2.74 7.19
C GLU A 256 23.73 1.60 7.68
N ILE A 257 22.96 0.98 6.76
CA ILE A 257 22.09 -0.16 7.07
C ILE A 257 22.94 -1.39 7.45
N HIS A 258 24.04 -1.65 6.73
CA HIS A 258 24.95 -2.74 7.06
C HIS A 258 25.49 -2.59 8.48
N THR A 259 26.05 -1.43 8.80
CA THR A 259 26.58 -1.12 10.15
C THR A 259 25.51 -1.31 11.22
N ALA A 260 24.30 -0.77 11.01
CA ALA A 260 23.21 -0.88 11.99
C ALA A 260 22.69 -2.33 12.15
N SER A 261 22.83 -3.18 11.12
CA SER A 261 22.33 -4.54 11.14
C SER A 261 23.35 -5.56 11.67
N THR A 262 24.64 -5.20 11.66
CA THR A 262 25.75 -6.04 12.12
C THR A 262 26.32 -5.61 13.47
N ALA A 263 25.90 -4.45 14.00
CA ALA A 263 26.20 -4.05 15.36
C ALA A 263 25.57 -5.04 16.37
N GLU A 264 26.37 -5.47 17.36
CA GLU A 264 25.99 -6.37 18.45
C GLU A 264 24.84 -5.80 19.32
#